data_f5a16195d833ec04b06c82019db445f7
#
_entry.id   f5a16195d833ec04b06c82019db445f7
#
_cell.length_a   1.000
_cell.length_b   1.000
_cell.length_c   1.000
_cell.angle_alpha   90.00
_cell.angle_beta   90.00
_cell.angle_gamma   90.00
#
_symmetry.space_group_name_H-M   'P 1'
#
loop_
_entity.id
_entity.type
_entity.pdbx_description
1 polymer ?
#
loop_
_entity_poly.entity_id
_entity_poly.type
_entity_poly.pdbx_seq_one_letter_code
_entity_poly.pdbx_strand_id
1 'polypeptide(L)'
;KWDDLKVFIQYGMLTDEKFAERANPIVLLKDTDGKYFTLEEYENLVKVNQTDKDNHIVYLYATDVQEQYTYIQAAKDKGYDVLVMDGQLDTHFINHIEQKNADHKFLRVDSDVIDKLIPKNETKETDWSEAEQEEMKDVFNAQLPKEGGMYVVNFEALGETADPVLITRSEFMRRMKEMAA
;
A
#
# COMPACT_ATOMS: atom_id res chain seq x y z
N LYS A 1 -11.91 -7.98 20.68
CA LYS A 1 -13.37 -7.79 20.41
C LYS A 1 -13.64 -7.10 19.07
N TRP A 2 -12.80 -6.11 18.66
CA TRP A 2 -12.97 -5.49 17.34
C TRP A 2 -12.73 -6.48 16.21
N ASP A 3 -11.64 -7.21 16.27
CA ASP A 3 -11.26 -8.21 15.26
C ASP A 3 -12.37 -9.28 15.07
N ASP A 4 -13.14 -9.58 16.12
CA ASP A 4 -14.27 -10.53 16.06
C ASP A 4 -15.53 -9.91 15.38
N LEU A 5 -15.67 -8.58 15.40
CA LEU A 5 -16.82 -7.86 14.88
C LEU A 5 -16.56 -7.20 13.52
N LYS A 6 -15.30 -6.98 13.16
CA LYS A 6 -14.86 -6.23 11.97
C LYS A 6 -15.61 -6.67 10.71
N VAL A 7 -15.68 -7.97 10.45
CA VAL A 7 -16.30 -8.51 9.24
C VAL A 7 -17.79 -8.18 9.15
N PHE A 8 -18.51 -8.22 10.27
CA PHE A 8 -19.95 -7.91 10.29
C PHE A 8 -20.21 -6.42 10.10
N ILE A 9 -19.38 -5.57 10.73
CA ILE A 9 -19.49 -4.11 10.57
C ILE A 9 -19.17 -3.72 9.12
N GLN A 10 -18.10 -4.25 8.55
CA GLN A 10 -17.74 -4.02 7.14
C GLN A 10 -18.84 -4.50 6.19
N TYR A 11 -19.38 -5.71 6.41
CA TYR A 11 -20.50 -6.21 5.62
C TYR A 11 -21.71 -5.28 5.66
N GLY A 12 -22.10 -4.81 6.86
CA GLY A 12 -23.17 -3.84 7.03
C GLY A 12 -22.91 -2.53 6.28
N MET A 13 -21.68 -2.01 6.36
CA MET A 13 -21.29 -0.78 5.66
C MET A 13 -21.30 -0.93 4.13
N LEU A 14 -20.99 -2.10 3.61
CA LEU A 14 -20.98 -2.39 2.18
C LEU A 14 -22.37 -2.63 1.60
N THR A 15 -23.35 -3.02 2.43
CA THR A 15 -24.70 -3.42 1.99
C THR A 15 -25.81 -2.44 2.34
N ASP A 16 -25.59 -1.56 3.33
CA ASP A 16 -26.58 -0.57 3.78
C ASP A 16 -25.93 0.79 3.98
N GLU A 17 -26.31 1.75 3.14
CA GLU A 17 -25.75 3.11 3.18
C GLU A 17 -26.04 3.85 4.49
N LYS A 18 -27.22 3.69 5.06
CA LYS A 18 -27.59 4.33 6.35
C LYS A 18 -26.80 3.72 7.51
N PHE A 19 -26.52 2.41 7.43
CA PHE A 19 -25.65 1.76 8.38
C PHE A 19 -24.21 2.28 8.21
N ALA A 20 -23.70 2.39 6.97
CA ALA A 20 -22.38 2.94 6.68
C ALA A 20 -22.20 4.35 7.26
N GLU A 21 -23.16 5.26 7.06
CA GLU A 21 -23.13 6.62 7.62
C GLU A 21 -23.00 6.62 9.15
N ARG A 22 -23.71 5.71 9.84
CA ARG A 22 -23.67 5.61 11.30
C ARG A 22 -22.42 4.91 11.82
N ALA A 23 -21.89 3.94 11.08
CA ALA A 23 -20.71 3.16 11.44
C ALA A 23 -19.41 3.89 11.15
N ASN A 24 -19.38 4.78 10.14
CA ASN A 24 -18.18 5.48 9.70
C ASN A 24 -17.40 6.18 10.83
N PRO A 25 -18.02 6.91 11.78
CA PRO A 25 -17.29 7.56 12.86
C PRO A 25 -16.77 6.61 13.95
N ILE A 26 -17.18 5.34 13.94
CA ILE A 26 -16.81 4.36 14.97
C ILE A 26 -16.08 3.12 14.43
N VAL A 27 -16.02 2.97 13.11
CA VAL A 27 -15.24 1.87 12.48
C VAL A 27 -13.76 2.07 12.80
N LEU A 28 -13.09 0.96 13.14
CA LEU A 28 -11.67 1.02 13.53
C LEU A 28 -10.77 0.43 12.45
N LEU A 29 -9.65 1.09 12.26
CA LEU A 29 -8.48 0.60 11.53
C LEU A 29 -7.45 0.10 12.54
N LYS A 30 -6.71 -0.95 12.21
CA LYS A 30 -5.64 -1.49 13.03
C LYS A 30 -4.31 -1.30 12.33
N ASP A 31 -3.31 -0.76 13.02
CA ASP A 31 -1.95 -0.65 12.51
C ASP A 31 -1.13 -1.94 12.76
N THR A 32 0.07 -1.97 12.19
CA THR A 32 1.02 -3.09 12.38
C THR A 32 1.64 -3.15 13.78
N ASP A 33 1.44 -2.14 14.62
CA ASP A 33 1.82 -2.12 16.03
C ASP A 33 0.69 -2.61 16.95
N GLY A 34 -0.47 -2.96 16.36
CA GLY A 34 -1.64 -3.48 17.08
C GLY A 34 -2.51 -2.41 17.72
N LYS A 35 -2.32 -1.13 17.37
CA LYS A 35 -3.16 -0.03 17.83
C LYS A 35 -4.38 0.13 16.94
N TYR A 36 -5.45 0.65 17.51
CA TYR A 36 -6.72 0.88 16.82
C TYR A 36 -7.03 2.36 16.76
N PHE A 37 -7.54 2.80 15.60
CA PHE A 37 -7.88 4.18 15.32
C PHE A 37 -9.21 4.24 14.58
N THR A 38 -10.02 5.26 14.82
CA THR A 38 -11.08 5.64 13.88
C THR A 38 -10.46 6.16 12.58
N LEU A 39 -11.27 6.28 11.54
CA LEU A 39 -10.80 6.87 10.26
C LEU A 39 -10.23 8.27 10.45
N GLU A 40 -10.91 9.11 11.24
CA GLU A 40 -10.48 10.48 11.53
C GLU A 40 -9.18 10.53 12.36
N GLU A 41 -9.05 9.67 13.37
CA GLU A 41 -7.83 9.59 14.17
C GLU A 41 -6.64 9.14 13.32
N TYR A 42 -6.84 8.15 12.46
CA TYR A 42 -5.79 7.65 11.58
C TYR A 42 -5.40 8.68 10.50
N GLU A 43 -6.38 9.35 9.89
CA GLU A 43 -6.11 10.47 8.98
C GLU A 43 -5.21 11.52 9.64
N ASN A 44 -5.59 11.98 10.83
CA ASN A 44 -4.82 12.98 11.56
C ASN A 44 -3.41 12.50 11.93
N LEU A 45 -3.22 11.20 12.19
CA LEU A 45 -1.92 10.61 12.46
C LEU A 45 -1.00 10.66 11.24
N VAL A 46 -1.51 10.25 10.06
CA VAL A 46 -0.66 10.03 8.88
C VAL A 46 -0.57 11.23 7.94
N LYS A 47 -1.52 12.15 7.99
CA LYS A 47 -1.68 13.29 7.07
C LYS A 47 -0.40 14.09 6.83
N VAL A 48 0.39 14.34 7.87
CA VAL A 48 1.61 15.17 7.78
C VAL A 48 2.68 14.46 6.95
N ASN A 49 2.85 13.15 7.14
CA ASN A 49 3.94 12.39 6.54
C ASN A 49 3.51 11.65 5.26
N GLN A 50 2.24 11.24 5.17
CA GLN A 50 1.72 10.37 4.12
C GLN A 50 0.79 11.10 3.13
N THR A 51 0.97 12.41 2.95
CA THR A 51 0.32 13.13 1.85
C THR A 51 1.27 13.17 0.66
N ASP A 52 0.78 12.76 -0.52
CA ASP A 52 1.55 12.76 -1.77
C ASP A 52 1.64 14.18 -2.39
N LYS A 53 2.42 14.32 -3.47
CA LYS A 53 2.59 15.60 -4.20
C LYS A 53 1.29 16.16 -4.78
N ASP A 54 0.28 15.32 -4.97
CA ASP A 54 -1.02 15.66 -5.54
C ASP A 54 -2.07 15.91 -4.44
N ASN A 55 -1.64 16.01 -3.17
CA ASN A 55 -2.43 16.21 -1.97
C ASN A 55 -3.37 15.05 -1.61
N HIS A 56 -3.10 13.82 -2.07
CA HIS A 56 -3.83 12.67 -1.56
C HIS A 56 -3.18 12.15 -0.28
N ILE A 57 -4.01 11.77 0.67
CA ILE A 57 -3.58 11.10 1.89
C ILE A 57 -3.46 9.61 1.57
N VAL A 58 -2.24 9.08 1.70
CA VAL A 58 -1.94 7.68 1.37
C VAL A 58 -1.95 6.83 2.62
N TYR A 59 -2.88 5.89 2.67
CA TYR A 59 -2.95 4.85 3.69
C TYR A 59 -2.20 3.63 3.19
N LEU A 60 -1.00 3.41 3.74
CA LEU A 60 -0.24 2.20 3.47
C LEU A 60 -0.85 1.03 4.24
N TYR A 61 -0.90 -0.14 3.63
CA TYR A 61 -1.41 -1.33 4.31
C TYR A 61 -0.67 -2.60 3.91
N ALA A 62 -0.73 -3.58 4.80
CA ALA A 62 -0.24 -4.93 4.61
C ALA A 62 -1.40 -5.93 4.76
N THR A 63 -1.37 -6.98 3.97
CA THR A 63 -2.32 -8.11 4.07
C THR A 63 -1.71 -9.31 4.81
N ASP A 64 -0.39 -9.40 4.85
CA ASP A 64 0.37 -10.36 5.64
C ASP A 64 1.60 -9.66 6.22
N VAL A 65 1.58 -9.46 7.54
CA VAL A 65 2.65 -8.73 8.25
C VAL A 65 3.98 -9.49 8.23
N GLN A 66 3.96 -10.82 8.15
CA GLN A 66 5.17 -11.63 8.14
C GLN A 66 5.80 -11.65 6.75
N GLU A 67 5.03 -11.92 5.72
CA GLU A 67 5.51 -11.94 4.33
C GLU A 67 5.95 -10.55 3.86
N GLN A 68 5.29 -9.48 4.34
CA GLN A 68 5.54 -8.09 3.93
C GLN A 68 6.44 -7.33 4.91
N TYR A 69 7.11 -8.04 5.82
CA TYR A 69 7.89 -7.42 6.89
C TYR A 69 8.93 -6.40 6.41
N THR A 70 9.71 -6.74 5.38
CA THR A 70 10.75 -5.86 4.83
C THR A 70 10.16 -4.54 4.31
N TYR A 71 9.02 -4.61 3.62
CA TYR A 71 8.32 -3.42 3.11
C TYR A 71 7.74 -2.56 4.23
N ILE A 72 7.20 -3.20 5.27
CA ILE A 72 6.69 -2.52 6.47
C ILE A 72 7.83 -1.79 7.19
N GLN A 73 9.01 -2.41 7.33
CA GLN A 73 10.16 -1.76 7.95
C GLN A 73 10.63 -0.57 7.11
N ALA A 74 10.75 -0.71 5.80
CA ALA A 74 11.10 0.39 4.91
C ALA A 74 10.13 1.59 5.02
N ALA A 75 8.83 1.32 5.20
CA ALA A 75 7.84 2.36 5.46
C ALA A 75 8.05 3.02 6.83
N LYS A 76 8.26 2.23 7.87
CA LYS A 76 8.50 2.74 9.23
C LYS A 76 9.78 3.55 9.35
N ASP A 77 10.84 3.18 8.66
CA ASP A 77 12.12 3.91 8.62
C ASP A 77 11.96 5.32 8.01
N LYS A 78 10.94 5.50 7.16
CA LYS A 78 10.54 6.81 6.63
C LYS A 78 9.54 7.56 7.52
N GLY A 79 9.18 7.01 8.67
CA GLY A 79 8.20 7.59 9.59
C GLY A 79 6.75 7.43 9.10
N TYR A 80 6.50 6.44 8.24
CA TYR A 80 5.16 6.11 7.80
C TYR A 80 4.52 5.05 8.69
N ASP A 81 3.21 5.14 8.84
CA ASP A 81 2.39 4.13 9.51
C ASP A 81 1.79 3.16 8.48
N VAL A 82 1.54 1.92 8.89
CA VAL A 82 1.03 0.87 8.01
C VAL A 82 -0.12 0.14 8.69
N LEU A 83 -1.27 0.07 8.02
CA LEU A 83 -2.45 -0.66 8.47
C LEU A 83 -2.34 -2.16 8.20
N VAL A 84 -3.09 -2.96 8.96
CA VAL A 84 -3.31 -4.38 8.72
C VAL A 84 -4.68 -4.57 8.06
N MET A 85 -4.69 -5.06 6.82
CA MET A 85 -5.87 -5.35 6.02
C MET A 85 -5.83 -6.81 5.56
N ASP A 86 -6.05 -7.72 6.51
CA ASP A 86 -5.95 -9.18 6.36
C ASP A 86 -7.30 -9.89 6.26
N GLY A 87 -8.39 -9.12 6.30
CA GLY A 87 -9.75 -9.62 6.25
C GLY A 87 -10.29 -9.80 4.84
N GLN A 88 -11.22 -10.74 4.67
CA GLN A 88 -11.85 -11.06 3.37
C GLN A 88 -12.59 -9.89 2.72
N LEU A 89 -13.13 -8.97 3.52
CA LEU A 89 -13.87 -7.80 3.05
C LEU A 89 -13.01 -6.53 2.93
N ASP A 90 -11.73 -6.59 3.32
CA ASP A 90 -10.91 -5.38 3.39
C ASP A 90 -10.71 -4.71 2.03
N THR A 91 -10.56 -5.47 0.95
CA THR A 91 -10.45 -4.89 -0.41
C THR A 91 -11.72 -4.13 -0.81
N HIS A 92 -12.89 -4.69 -0.51
CA HIS A 92 -14.18 -4.02 -0.77
C HIS A 92 -14.36 -2.79 0.13
N PHE A 93 -13.95 -2.90 1.39
CA PHE A 93 -14.00 -1.83 2.36
C PHE A 93 -13.07 -0.66 1.98
N ILE A 94 -11.85 -0.94 1.52
CA ILE A 94 -10.92 0.04 0.96
C ILE A 94 -11.59 0.79 -0.20
N ASN A 95 -12.13 0.07 -1.18
CA ASN A 95 -12.80 0.69 -2.32
C ASN A 95 -13.99 1.57 -1.89
N HIS A 96 -14.74 1.15 -0.88
CA HIS A 96 -15.84 1.94 -0.33
C HIS A 96 -15.36 3.26 0.29
N ILE A 97 -14.26 3.24 1.05
CA ILE A 97 -13.68 4.45 1.64
C ILE A 97 -13.17 5.39 0.55
N GLU A 98 -12.42 4.88 -0.43
CA GLU A 98 -11.86 5.66 -1.54
C GLU A 98 -12.96 6.31 -2.40
N GLN A 99 -14.08 5.64 -2.61
CA GLN A 99 -15.24 6.21 -3.32
C GLN A 99 -15.92 7.36 -2.57
N LYS A 100 -15.92 7.30 -1.25
CA LYS A 100 -16.51 8.35 -0.40
C LYS A 100 -15.57 9.54 -0.19
N ASN A 101 -14.26 9.33 -0.29
CA ASN A 101 -13.21 10.33 -0.03
C ASN A 101 -12.19 10.30 -1.17
N ALA A 102 -12.39 11.15 -2.17
CA ALA A 102 -11.57 11.17 -3.39
C ALA A 102 -10.10 11.56 -3.17
N ASP A 103 -9.77 12.15 -2.05
CA ASP A 103 -8.42 12.53 -1.62
C ASP A 103 -7.71 11.44 -0.79
N HIS A 104 -8.38 10.31 -0.53
CA HIS A 104 -7.80 9.16 0.16
C HIS A 104 -7.39 8.09 -0.84
N LYS A 105 -6.21 7.52 -0.63
CA LYS A 105 -5.68 6.39 -1.41
C LYS A 105 -5.16 5.31 -0.49
N PHE A 106 -5.50 4.06 -0.77
CA PHE A 106 -4.92 2.91 -0.08
C PHE A 106 -3.93 2.21 -1.01
N LEU A 107 -2.69 2.05 -0.56
CA LEU A 107 -1.64 1.37 -1.30
C LEU A 107 -1.02 0.27 -0.43
N ARG A 108 -0.91 -0.93 -1.00
CA ARG A 108 -0.23 -2.01 -0.30
C ARG A 108 1.27 -1.76 -0.31
N VAL A 109 1.93 -2.01 0.82
CA VAL A 109 3.34 -1.67 1.05
C VAL A 109 4.32 -2.28 0.05
N ASP A 110 3.94 -3.40 -0.60
CA ASP A 110 4.75 -4.10 -1.60
C ASP A 110 4.32 -3.82 -3.05
N SER A 111 3.43 -2.85 -3.28
CA SER A 111 2.94 -2.53 -4.62
C SER A 111 3.94 -1.73 -5.46
N ASP A 112 4.84 -1.01 -4.82
CA ASP A 112 5.97 -0.32 -5.46
C ASP A 112 7.07 -0.05 -4.43
N VAL A 113 8.19 0.53 -4.86
CA VAL A 113 9.22 1.03 -3.95
C VAL A 113 8.65 2.15 -3.09
N ILE A 114 9.13 2.25 -1.84
CA ILE A 114 8.53 3.13 -0.84
C ILE A 114 8.49 4.62 -1.28
N ASP A 115 9.49 5.08 -2.04
CA ASP A 115 9.55 6.46 -2.53
C ASP A 115 8.51 6.76 -3.62
N LYS A 116 7.99 5.73 -4.29
CA LYS A 116 6.90 5.84 -5.27
C LYS A 116 5.52 5.66 -4.68
N LEU A 117 5.40 4.97 -3.54
CA LEU A 117 4.11 4.80 -2.86
C LEU A 117 3.57 6.16 -2.38
N ILE A 118 4.46 7.02 -1.90
CA ILE A 118 4.09 8.39 -1.48
C ILE A 118 5.05 9.37 -2.17
N PRO A 119 4.84 9.68 -3.46
CA PRO A 119 5.72 10.56 -4.19
C PRO A 119 5.69 11.97 -3.60
N LYS A 120 6.87 12.48 -3.26
CA LYS A 120 7.11 13.85 -2.83
C LYS A 120 7.68 14.66 -4.00
N ASN A 121 7.80 15.97 -3.83
CA ASN A 121 8.35 16.85 -4.86
C ASN A 121 9.87 16.66 -5.11
N GLU A 122 10.53 15.88 -4.28
CA GLU A 122 11.96 15.55 -4.41
C GLU A 122 12.10 14.26 -5.22
N THR A 123 12.62 14.37 -6.44
CA THR A 123 13.05 13.23 -7.26
C THR A 123 14.49 12.91 -6.95
N LYS A 124 14.77 11.71 -6.47
CA LYS A 124 16.12 11.17 -6.43
C LYS A 124 16.45 10.61 -7.81
N GLU A 125 17.42 11.22 -8.49
CA GLU A 125 17.94 10.69 -9.73
C GLU A 125 18.94 9.55 -9.44
N THR A 126 18.97 8.54 -10.30
CA THR A 126 19.98 7.48 -10.24
C THR A 126 21.27 7.99 -10.89
N ASP A 127 22.42 7.64 -10.32
CA ASP A 127 23.74 7.99 -10.87
C ASP A 127 24.11 7.16 -12.13
N TRP A 128 23.26 6.22 -12.53
CA TRP A 128 23.49 5.33 -13.67
C TRP A 128 23.01 5.98 -14.97
N SER A 129 23.85 5.95 -15.99
CA SER A 129 23.47 6.37 -17.33
C SER A 129 22.43 5.42 -17.95
N GLU A 130 21.68 5.92 -18.93
CA GLU A 130 20.67 5.11 -19.63
C GLU A 130 21.29 3.83 -20.26
N ALA A 131 22.52 3.92 -20.77
CA ALA A 131 23.22 2.79 -21.37
C ALA A 131 23.57 1.70 -20.33
N GLU A 132 24.05 2.10 -19.16
CA GLU A 132 24.35 1.17 -18.05
C GLU A 132 23.07 0.51 -17.51
N GLN A 133 21.97 1.27 -17.42
CA GLN A 133 20.68 0.73 -17.01
C GLN A 133 20.17 -0.31 -18.01
N GLU A 134 20.30 -0.06 -19.32
CA GLU A 134 19.85 -0.99 -20.37
C GLU A 134 20.67 -2.28 -20.36
N GLU A 135 22.00 -2.20 -20.25
CA GLU A 135 22.89 -3.37 -20.15
C GLU A 135 22.53 -4.24 -18.94
N MET A 136 22.27 -3.62 -17.79
CA MET A 136 21.87 -4.36 -16.59
C MET A 136 20.46 -4.93 -16.69
N LYS A 137 19.50 -4.24 -17.34
CA LYS A 137 18.18 -4.81 -17.61
C LYS A 137 18.28 -6.11 -18.40
N ASP A 138 19.13 -6.16 -19.40
CA ASP A 138 19.34 -7.37 -20.21
C ASP A 138 19.87 -8.52 -19.37
N VAL A 139 20.83 -8.26 -18.47
CA VAL A 139 21.37 -9.27 -17.54
C VAL A 139 20.27 -9.81 -16.62
N PHE A 140 19.45 -8.95 -16.02
CA PHE A 140 18.37 -9.38 -15.15
C PHE A 140 17.27 -10.12 -15.91
N ASN A 141 16.86 -9.62 -17.08
CA ASN A 141 15.83 -10.26 -17.90
C ASN A 141 16.24 -11.67 -18.35
N ALA A 142 17.54 -11.91 -18.58
CA ALA A 142 18.05 -13.23 -18.92
C ALA A 142 17.93 -14.26 -17.79
N GLN A 143 17.84 -13.82 -16.54
CA GLN A 143 17.72 -14.67 -15.34
C GLN A 143 16.28 -14.84 -14.87
N LEU A 144 15.34 -14.02 -15.36
CA LEU A 144 13.94 -14.11 -14.94
C LEU A 144 13.27 -15.39 -15.45
N PRO A 145 12.36 -16.00 -14.66
CA PRO A 145 11.61 -17.16 -15.08
C PRO A 145 10.78 -16.85 -16.34
N LYS A 146 10.87 -17.71 -17.35
CA LYS A 146 10.06 -17.58 -18.58
C LYS A 146 8.61 -18.03 -18.40
N GLU A 147 8.34 -18.75 -17.32
CA GLU A 147 7.00 -19.24 -16.96
C GLU A 147 6.54 -18.56 -15.67
N GLY A 148 5.27 -18.18 -15.59
CA GLY A 148 4.65 -17.72 -14.34
C GLY A 148 4.35 -16.24 -14.22
N GLY A 149 4.65 -15.39 -15.20
CA GLY A 149 4.28 -13.98 -15.16
C GLY A 149 5.10 -13.08 -16.07
N MET A 150 4.61 -11.86 -16.27
CA MET A 150 5.35 -10.80 -16.96
C MET A 150 6.13 -10.02 -15.91
N TYR A 151 7.44 -10.06 -15.98
CA TYR A 151 8.33 -9.26 -15.15
C TYR A 151 8.79 -8.02 -15.93
N VAL A 152 8.87 -6.90 -15.23
CA VAL A 152 9.45 -5.64 -15.76
C VAL A 152 10.58 -5.22 -14.84
N VAL A 153 11.77 -5.09 -15.38
CA VAL A 153 12.95 -4.63 -14.64
C VAL A 153 13.03 -3.11 -14.74
N ASN A 154 12.98 -2.43 -13.59
CA ASN A 154 13.16 -0.98 -13.47
C ASN A 154 14.38 -0.68 -12.59
N PHE A 155 15.08 0.41 -12.89
CA PHE A 155 16.13 0.96 -12.04
C PHE A 155 15.61 2.14 -11.26
N GLU A 156 15.81 2.10 -9.94
CA GLU A 156 15.32 3.10 -9.01
C GLU A 156 16.40 3.44 -7.97
N ALA A 157 16.46 4.68 -7.55
CA ALA A 157 17.33 5.10 -6.45
C ALA A 157 16.70 4.66 -5.12
N LEU A 158 16.99 3.44 -4.66
CA LEU A 158 16.39 2.86 -3.45
C LEU A 158 16.97 3.42 -2.13
N GLY A 159 18.08 4.16 -2.19
CA GLY A 159 18.80 4.65 -1.02
C GLY A 159 19.90 3.69 -0.54
N GLU A 160 20.80 4.19 0.32
CA GLU A 160 22.02 3.48 0.74
C GLU A 160 21.76 2.23 1.60
N THR A 161 20.64 2.18 2.29
CA THR A 161 20.30 1.10 3.24
C THR A 161 19.28 0.11 2.69
N ALA A 162 18.79 0.31 1.46
CA ALA A 162 17.82 -0.57 0.85
C ALA A 162 18.46 -1.83 0.26
N ASP A 163 17.68 -2.90 0.18
CA ASP A 163 18.09 -4.10 -0.55
C ASP A 163 18.37 -3.75 -2.03
N PRO A 164 19.42 -4.34 -2.66
CA PRO A 164 19.80 -4.01 -4.02
C PRO A 164 18.75 -4.45 -5.08
N VAL A 165 17.88 -5.35 -4.72
CA VAL A 165 16.77 -5.85 -5.57
C VAL A 165 15.50 -5.92 -4.75
N LEU A 166 14.43 -5.33 -5.27
CA LEU A 166 13.11 -5.37 -4.66
C LEU A 166 12.10 -5.90 -5.68
N ILE A 167 11.24 -6.82 -5.27
CA ILE A 167 10.17 -7.37 -6.11
C ILE A 167 8.85 -6.75 -5.68
N THR A 168 8.23 -5.97 -6.56
CA THR A 168 6.95 -5.32 -6.28
C THR A 168 5.81 -5.93 -7.10
N ARG A 169 4.57 -5.75 -6.67
CA ARG A 169 3.37 -6.23 -7.38
C ARG A 169 2.44 -5.05 -7.60
N SER A 170 2.21 -4.71 -8.88
CA SER A 170 1.31 -3.62 -9.24
C SER A 170 -0.04 -3.71 -8.50
N GLU A 171 -0.41 -2.64 -7.82
CA GLU A 171 -1.67 -2.50 -7.10
C GLU A 171 -2.88 -2.76 -8.01
N PHE A 172 -2.86 -2.22 -9.22
CA PHE A 172 -3.92 -2.40 -10.20
C PHE A 172 -4.12 -3.87 -10.57
N MET A 173 -3.04 -4.59 -10.92
CA MET A 173 -3.12 -6.00 -11.31
C MET A 173 -3.59 -6.88 -10.16
N ARG A 174 -3.18 -6.55 -8.94
CA ARG A 174 -3.58 -7.26 -7.74
C ARG A 174 -5.07 -7.08 -7.45
N ARG A 175 -5.56 -5.83 -7.43
CA ARG A 175 -6.99 -5.54 -7.19
C ARG A 175 -7.88 -6.17 -8.26
N MET A 176 -7.46 -6.15 -9.52
CA MET A 176 -8.17 -6.83 -10.61
C MET A 176 -8.31 -8.33 -10.35
N LYS A 177 -7.23 -8.98 -9.89
CA LYS A 177 -7.25 -10.41 -9.57
C LYS A 177 -8.15 -10.72 -8.36
N GLU A 178 -8.09 -9.92 -7.31
CA GLU A 178 -8.91 -10.11 -6.10
C GLU A 178 -10.42 -9.89 -6.36
N MET A 179 -10.76 -8.94 -7.25
CA MET A 179 -12.16 -8.73 -7.64
C MET A 179 -12.71 -9.81 -8.57
N ALA A 180 -11.84 -10.59 -9.22
CA ALA A 180 -12.22 -11.66 -10.15
C ALA A 180 -12.26 -13.05 -9.48
N ALA A 181 -11.86 -13.18 -8.21
CA ALA A 181 -11.82 -14.42 -7.44
C ALA A 181 -13.08 -14.59 -6.59
#